data_10441b5564268768e47666eb66a9953b
#
_entry.id   10441b5564268768e47666eb66a9953b
#
_cell.length_a   1.000
_cell.length_b   1.000
_cell.length_c   1.000
_cell.angle_alpha   90.00
_cell.angle_beta   90.00
_cell.angle_gamma   90.00
#
_symmetry.space_group_name_H-M   'P 1'
#
loop_
_entity.id
_entity.type
_entity.pdbx_description
1 polymer ?
#
loop_
_entity_poly.entity_id
_entity_poly.type
_entity_poly.pdbx_seq_one_letter_code
_entity_poly.pdbx_strand_id
1 'polypeptide(L)'
;MIDFERAIDRVIGGLEKKNKLISPEEKEIVAYHEAGHAVAGWFREFTDPVVKVSIVPRGMAALGYAQSLPEERYLYSTEALTDRMVMTMGGRVAEELIFGRITTGAQNDLEKITKMAYAMVVDYGMSEEIGYVSFNLSGNKDQPQFDKPYSDETARKIDLEVKRIIEDVRQQTRVLLTERSDKLEALAQALLEKEVLNENDLKEVLGERPYKRPSHETGVTAEGEPVNVPPSPAVPASEGDGLGTPPPADLDVPGGDGSAQDPAAA
;
A
#
# COMPACT_ATOMS: atom_id res chain seq x y z
N MET A 1 -0.69 -8.88 26.20
CA MET A 1 -1.29 -8.12 25.08
C MET A 1 -0.45 -6.90 24.73
N ILE A 2 -0.17 -5.98 25.64
CA ILE A 2 0.60 -4.73 25.38
C ILE A 2 1.97 -4.99 24.73
N ASP A 3 2.71 -6.01 25.18
CA ASP A 3 4.04 -6.31 24.63
C ASP A 3 3.97 -6.88 23.18
N PHE A 4 2.89 -7.58 22.87
CA PHE A 4 2.63 -8.08 21.51
C PHE A 4 2.29 -6.92 20.55
N GLU A 5 1.46 -5.99 20.99
CA GLU A 5 1.13 -4.77 20.22
C GLU A 5 2.39 -3.93 19.97
N ARG A 6 3.24 -3.74 20.99
CA ARG A 6 4.52 -3.04 20.85
C ARG A 6 5.47 -3.77 19.89
N ALA A 7 5.46 -5.10 19.87
CA ALA A 7 6.26 -5.87 18.93
C ALA A 7 5.78 -5.68 17.49
N ILE A 8 4.47 -5.71 17.25
CA ILE A 8 3.85 -5.42 15.94
C ILE A 8 4.21 -4.01 15.49
N ASP A 9 4.03 -3.01 16.34
CA ASP A 9 4.38 -1.62 16.06
C ASP A 9 5.85 -1.46 15.67
N ARG A 10 6.74 -2.23 16.32
CA ARG A 10 8.18 -2.22 16.03
C ARG A 10 8.51 -2.84 14.69
N VAL A 11 7.77 -3.88 14.29
CA VAL A 11 7.96 -4.55 12.99
C VAL A 11 7.42 -3.67 11.85
N ILE A 12 6.25 -3.07 12.02
CA ILE A 12 5.59 -2.26 10.99
C ILE A 12 6.21 -0.86 10.88
N GLY A 13 6.32 -0.15 11.99
CA GLY A 13 6.75 1.26 12.02
C GLY A 13 8.24 1.46 12.31
N GLY A 14 8.98 0.40 12.70
CA GLY A 14 10.35 0.50 13.15
C GLY A 14 10.50 0.94 14.60
N LEU A 15 11.75 1.22 15.02
CA LEU A 15 12.05 1.66 16.39
C LEU A 15 11.49 3.07 16.63
N GLU A 16 10.81 3.24 17.77
CA GLU A 16 10.38 4.55 18.25
C GLU A 16 11.60 5.46 18.49
N LYS A 17 11.57 6.68 17.93
CA LYS A 17 12.61 7.68 18.14
C LYS A 17 12.22 8.64 19.26
N LYS A 18 12.57 8.31 20.49
CA LYS A 18 12.28 9.14 21.67
C LYS A 18 12.93 10.55 21.64
N ASN A 19 13.91 10.77 20.77
CA ASN A 19 14.71 12.00 20.73
C ASN A 19 14.49 12.84 19.46
N LYS A 20 13.49 12.54 18.61
CA LYS A 20 13.20 13.40 17.45
C LYS A 20 12.29 14.53 17.92
N LEU A 21 12.85 15.71 18.12
CA LEU A 21 12.09 16.94 18.33
C LEU A 21 11.42 17.31 17.01
N ILE A 22 10.11 17.14 16.95
CA ILE A 22 9.27 17.65 15.87
C ILE A 22 8.71 18.98 16.33
N SER A 23 8.75 20.00 15.49
CA SER A 23 8.12 21.28 15.81
C SER A 23 6.59 21.11 16.00
N PRO A 24 5.95 21.93 16.82
CA PRO A 24 4.49 21.87 16.96
C PRO A 24 3.75 22.01 15.63
N GLU A 25 4.26 22.84 14.71
CA GLU A 25 3.70 23.02 13.37
C GLU A 25 3.81 21.73 12.53
N GLU A 26 4.97 21.06 12.55
CA GLU A 26 5.13 19.78 11.84
C GLU A 26 4.25 18.68 12.45
N LYS A 27 4.11 18.66 13.79
CA LYS A 27 3.23 17.70 14.48
C LYS A 27 1.78 17.89 14.06
N GLU A 28 1.32 19.12 13.92
CA GLU A 28 -0.02 19.44 13.45
C GLU A 28 -0.22 18.97 11.99
N ILE A 29 0.74 19.27 11.09
CA ILE A 29 0.68 18.81 9.71
C ILE A 29 0.57 17.28 9.64
N VAL A 30 1.40 16.57 10.41
CA VAL A 30 1.36 15.10 10.47
C VAL A 30 0.01 14.59 11.00
N ALA A 31 -0.56 15.23 12.02
CA ALA A 31 -1.85 14.84 12.57
C ALA A 31 -2.98 14.92 11.54
N TYR A 32 -3.05 16.00 10.76
CA TYR A 32 -4.04 16.14 9.70
C TYR A 32 -3.75 15.20 8.53
N HIS A 33 -2.49 14.94 8.20
CA HIS A 33 -2.09 13.99 7.18
C HIS A 33 -2.59 12.58 7.51
N GLU A 34 -2.28 12.07 8.71
CA GLU A 34 -2.70 10.74 9.15
C GLU A 34 -4.23 10.66 9.36
N ALA A 35 -4.84 11.75 9.85
CA ALA A 35 -6.30 11.86 9.93
C ALA A 35 -6.94 11.78 8.55
N GLY A 36 -6.33 12.38 7.52
CA GLY A 36 -6.78 12.32 6.14
C GLY A 36 -6.84 10.89 5.59
N HIS A 37 -5.78 10.10 5.82
CA HIS A 37 -5.75 8.68 5.47
C HIS A 37 -6.84 7.90 6.20
N ALA A 38 -6.98 8.13 7.49
CA ALA A 38 -7.93 7.41 8.32
C ALA A 38 -9.38 7.72 7.96
N VAL A 39 -9.74 9.00 7.78
CA VAL A 39 -11.10 9.41 7.36
C VAL A 39 -11.41 8.87 5.97
N ALA A 40 -10.49 9.00 5.01
CA ALA A 40 -10.69 8.47 3.68
C ALA A 40 -10.90 6.95 3.70
N GLY A 41 -10.09 6.21 4.44
CA GLY A 41 -10.23 4.77 4.59
C GLY A 41 -11.49 4.34 5.35
N TRP A 42 -11.96 5.13 6.32
CA TRP A 42 -13.16 4.81 7.11
C TRP A 42 -14.45 4.89 6.30
N PHE A 43 -14.54 5.87 5.40
CA PHE A 43 -15.73 6.17 4.61
C PHE A 43 -15.68 5.65 3.17
N ARG A 44 -14.75 4.71 2.85
CA ARG A 44 -14.73 3.98 1.59
C ARG A 44 -15.02 2.51 1.82
N GLU A 45 -15.75 1.91 0.87
CA GLU A 45 -16.29 0.56 1.00
C GLU A 45 -15.20 -0.51 0.91
N PHE A 46 -14.34 -0.41 -0.11
CA PHE A 46 -13.38 -1.46 -0.46
C PHE A 46 -12.01 -1.28 0.20
N THR A 47 -11.87 -0.33 1.13
CA THR A 47 -10.65 -0.17 1.92
C THR A 47 -10.61 -1.17 3.09
N ASP A 48 -9.41 -1.59 3.44
CA ASP A 48 -9.19 -2.37 4.66
C ASP A 48 -9.53 -1.53 5.90
N PRO A 49 -10.18 -2.11 6.93
CA PRO A 49 -10.54 -1.37 8.14
C PRO A 49 -9.33 -0.77 8.84
N VAL A 50 -9.38 0.54 9.10
CA VAL A 50 -8.36 1.22 9.90
C VAL A 50 -8.54 0.84 11.36
N VAL A 51 -7.47 0.30 11.97
CA VAL A 51 -7.49 -0.18 13.38
C VAL A 51 -6.63 0.66 14.30
N LYS A 52 -5.70 1.42 13.76
CA LYS A 52 -4.80 2.26 14.55
C LYS A 52 -4.28 3.42 13.71
N VAL A 53 -4.17 4.59 14.34
CA VAL A 53 -3.50 5.76 13.77
C VAL A 53 -2.52 6.31 14.78
N SER A 54 -1.32 6.67 14.34
CA SER A 54 -0.27 7.18 15.23
C SER A 54 0.53 8.29 14.57
N ILE A 55 0.82 9.33 15.34
CA ILE A 55 1.73 10.42 14.96
C ILE A 55 3.05 10.37 15.75
N VAL A 56 3.32 9.23 16.40
CA VAL A 56 4.60 9.00 17.08
C VAL A 56 5.67 8.67 16.04
N PRO A 57 6.76 9.44 15.96
CA PRO A 57 7.81 9.23 14.98
C PRO A 57 8.48 7.87 15.13
N ARG A 58 8.57 7.11 14.02
CA ARG A 58 9.24 5.81 13.98
C ARG A 58 10.21 5.71 12.81
N GLY A 59 11.22 4.86 12.95
CA GLY A 59 12.16 4.56 11.86
C GLY A 59 12.90 5.77 11.28
N MET A 60 13.40 5.65 10.04
CA MET A 60 14.19 6.72 9.41
C MET A 60 13.34 7.77 8.67
N ALA A 61 12.11 7.48 8.30
CA ALA A 61 11.30 8.33 7.41
C ALA A 61 9.86 8.57 7.86
N ALA A 62 9.25 7.70 8.69
CA ALA A 62 7.84 7.84 9.05
C ALA A 62 7.66 8.79 10.26
N LEU A 63 6.88 9.86 10.08
CA LEU A 63 6.49 10.79 11.15
C LEU A 63 5.16 10.34 11.79
N GLY A 64 4.37 9.54 11.08
CA GLY A 64 3.14 8.93 11.52
C GLY A 64 2.81 7.70 10.68
N TYR A 65 1.71 7.04 10.98
CA TYR A 65 1.15 5.96 10.17
C TYR A 65 -0.31 5.66 10.53
N ALA A 66 -1.10 5.31 9.51
CA ALA A 66 -2.41 4.71 9.66
C ALA A 66 -2.30 3.20 9.34
N GLN A 67 -2.68 2.36 10.31
CA GLN A 67 -2.64 0.92 10.17
C GLN A 67 -4.03 0.39 9.85
N SER A 68 -4.13 -0.38 8.78
CA SER A 68 -5.32 -1.15 8.43
C SER A 68 -5.09 -2.64 8.71
N LEU A 69 -6.18 -3.36 8.96
CA LEU A 69 -6.16 -4.81 9.06
C LEU A 69 -6.46 -5.39 7.67
N PRO A 70 -5.45 -5.94 6.96
CA PRO A 70 -5.65 -6.47 5.62
C PRO A 70 -6.68 -7.60 5.62
N GLU A 71 -7.57 -7.58 4.65
CA GLU A 71 -8.44 -8.73 4.35
C GLU A 71 -7.76 -9.63 3.31
N GLU A 72 -7.94 -10.94 3.44
CA GLU A 72 -7.46 -11.88 2.42
C GLU A 72 -8.30 -11.74 1.15
N ARG A 73 -7.80 -10.97 0.20
CA ARG A 73 -8.41 -10.76 -1.12
C ARG A 73 -7.43 -11.17 -2.20
N TYR A 74 -7.87 -12.05 -3.07
CA TYR A 74 -7.08 -12.50 -4.23
C TYR A 74 -7.39 -11.70 -5.50
N LEU A 75 -8.58 -11.08 -5.56
CA LEU A 75 -9.02 -10.29 -6.72
C LEU A 75 -9.42 -8.89 -6.26
N TYR A 76 -8.93 -7.89 -6.98
CA TYR A 76 -9.26 -6.49 -6.77
C TYR A 76 -10.01 -5.96 -7.98
N SER A 77 -11.20 -5.37 -7.77
CA SER A 77 -11.92 -4.63 -8.80
C SER A 77 -11.32 -3.25 -9.01
N THR A 78 -11.76 -2.56 -10.08
CA THR A 78 -11.38 -1.16 -10.34
C THR A 78 -11.77 -0.24 -9.18
N GLU A 79 -12.97 -0.46 -8.61
CA GLU A 79 -13.48 0.29 -7.47
C GLU A 79 -12.60 0.06 -6.23
N ALA A 80 -12.18 -1.18 -5.98
CA ALA A 80 -11.33 -1.50 -4.84
C ALA A 80 -9.94 -0.86 -4.95
N LEU A 81 -9.35 -0.85 -6.13
CA LEU A 81 -8.08 -0.14 -6.37
C LEU A 81 -8.25 1.37 -6.26
N THR A 82 -9.36 1.92 -6.76
CA THR A 82 -9.69 3.34 -6.64
C THR A 82 -9.84 3.74 -5.17
N ASP A 83 -10.59 2.98 -4.37
CA ASP A 83 -10.78 3.25 -2.94
C ASP A 83 -9.46 3.20 -2.16
N ARG A 84 -8.57 2.27 -2.50
CA ARG A 84 -7.22 2.23 -1.91
C ARG A 84 -6.39 3.46 -2.29
N MET A 85 -6.49 3.93 -3.54
CA MET A 85 -5.81 5.16 -3.95
C MET A 85 -6.41 6.39 -3.26
N VAL A 86 -7.75 6.47 -3.09
CA VAL A 86 -8.43 7.54 -2.35
C VAL A 86 -7.95 7.59 -0.90
N MET A 87 -7.88 6.43 -0.21
CA MET A 87 -7.32 6.34 1.14
C MET A 87 -5.87 6.84 1.17
N THR A 88 -5.04 6.38 0.23
CA THR A 88 -3.62 6.77 0.15
C THR A 88 -3.44 8.25 -0.21
N MET A 89 -4.35 8.85 -0.97
CA MET A 89 -4.34 10.28 -1.31
C MET A 89 -4.80 11.17 -0.12
N GLY A 90 -5.46 10.58 0.88
CA GLY A 90 -6.09 11.26 2.02
C GLY A 90 -5.17 12.25 2.73
N GLY A 91 -3.94 11.83 3.05
CA GLY A 91 -2.96 12.69 3.72
C GLY A 91 -2.62 13.95 2.92
N ARG A 92 -2.29 13.78 1.64
CA ARG A 92 -1.95 14.90 0.74
C ARG A 92 -3.11 15.90 0.60
N VAL A 93 -4.33 15.40 0.42
CA VAL A 93 -5.51 16.26 0.24
C VAL A 93 -5.92 16.92 1.55
N ALA A 94 -5.72 16.28 2.69
CA ALA A 94 -5.93 16.91 4.00
C ALA A 94 -4.98 18.10 4.21
N GLU A 95 -3.67 17.95 3.90
CA GLU A 95 -2.72 19.07 3.94
C GLU A 95 -3.18 20.24 3.05
N GLU A 96 -3.60 19.94 1.81
CA GLU A 96 -4.08 20.95 0.85
C GLU A 96 -5.32 21.69 1.37
N LEU A 97 -6.29 20.97 1.92
CA LEU A 97 -7.56 21.54 2.39
C LEU A 97 -7.38 22.42 3.64
N ILE A 98 -6.55 21.99 4.59
CA ILE A 98 -6.43 22.65 5.89
C ILE A 98 -5.40 23.79 5.85
N PHE A 99 -4.23 23.53 5.26
CA PHE A 99 -3.11 24.48 5.28
C PHE A 99 -2.97 25.29 3.99
N GLY A 100 -3.70 24.93 2.92
CA GLY A 100 -3.56 25.56 1.59
C GLY A 100 -2.17 25.36 0.96
N ARG A 101 -1.36 24.47 1.55
CA ARG A 101 0.01 24.13 1.10
C ARG A 101 0.24 22.64 1.20
N ILE A 102 1.24 22.17 0.48
CA ILE A 102 1.60 20.75 0.41
C ILE A 102 3.06 20.58 0.84
N THR A 103 3.36 19.46 1.48
CA THR A 103 4.70 19.15 1.98
C THR A 103 5.33 17.97 1.22
N THR A 104 6.58 17.67 1.51
CA THR A 104 7.27 16.48 0.98
C THR A 104 6.82 15.17 1.66
N GLY A 105 6.06 15.25 2.74
CA GLY A 105 5.64 14.10 3.55
C GLY A 105 4.89 13.02 2.77
N ALA A 106 4.08 13.42 1.79
CA ALA A 106 3.30 12.50 0.95
C ALA A 106 4.09 11.86 -0.20
N GLN A 107 5.42 11.93 -0.25
CA GLN A 107 6.20 11.36 -1.37
C GLN A 107 5.92 9.88 -1.57
N ASN A 108 5.96 9.10 -0.50
CA ASN A 108 5.73 7.64 -0.55
C ASN A 108 4.31 7.29 -0.98
N ASP A 109 3.32 8.09 -0.57
CA ASP A 109 1.93 7.86 -0.93
C ASP A 109 1.68 8.16 -2.41
N LEU A 110 2.25 9.23 -2.93
CA LEU A 110 2.22 9.54 -4.37
C LEU A 110 2.91 8.45 -5.19
N GLU A 111 4.01 7.89 -4.72
CA GLU A 111 4.67 6.76 -5.37
C GLU A 111 3.77 5.51 -5.42
N LYS A 112 3.10 5.16 -4.31
CA LYS A 112 2.16 4.04 -4.25
C LYS A 112 0.97 4.25 -5.20
N ILE A 113 0.38 5.44 -5.19
CA ILE A 113 -0.75 5.79 -6.06
C ILE A 113 -0.35 5.69 -7.53
N THR A 114 0.82 6.25 -7.89
CA THR A 114 1.33 6.19 -9.26
C THR A 114 1.55 4.76 -9.73
N LYS A 115 2.14 3.90 -8.87
CA LYS A 115 2.32 2.47 -9.18
C LYS A 115 0.99 1.75 -9.37
N MET A 116 -0.03 2.02 -8.52
CA MET A 116 -1.36 1.41 -8.67
C MET A 116 -2.04 1.87 -9.95
N ALA A 117 -2.07 3.17 -10.24
CA ALA A 117 -2.67 3.70 -11.45
C ALA A 117 -1.98 3.17 -12.73
N TYR A 118 -0.65 3.09 -12.70
CA TYR A 118 0.13 2.51 -13.80
C TYR A 118 -0.19 1.03 -14.02
N ALA A 119 -0.26 0.24 -12.95
CA ALA A 119 -0.63 -1.18 -13.03
C ALA A 119 -2.06 -1.38 -13.56
N MET A 120 -3.02 -0.53 -13.18
CA MET A 120 -4.39 -0.58 -13.73
C MET A 120 -4.40 -0.44 -15.24
N VAL A 121 -3.58 0.48 -15.78
CA VAL A 121 -3.53 0.79 -17.21
C VAL A 121 -2.69 -0.23 -17.99
N VAL A 122 -1.51 -0.59 -17.47
CA VAL A 122 -0.48 -1.34 -18.22
C VAL A 122 -0.55 -2.85 -17.98
N ASP A 123 -0.86 -3.27 -16.73
CA ASP A 123 -0.81 -4.67 -16.35
C ASP A 123 -2.19 -5.34 -16.37
N TYR A 124 -3.24 -4.63 -15.91
CA TYR A 124 -4.54 -5.23 -15.67
C TYR A 124 -5.57 -4.95 -16.78
N GLY A 125 -5.27 -4.05 -17.72
CA GLY A 125 -6.21 -3.69 -18.80
C GLY A 125 -7.51 -3.05 -18.27
N MET A 126 -7.43 -2.27 -17.20
CA MET A 126 -8.58 -1.63 -16.53
C MET A 126 -8.85 -0.21 -17.03
N SER A 127 -8.27 0.20 -18.15
CA SER A 127 -8.51 1.49 -18.78
C SER A 127 -9.34 1.31 -20.06
N GLU A 128 -10.43 2.06 -20.18
CA GLU A 128 -11.24 2.07 -21.39
C GLU A 128 -10.47 2.66 -22.58
N GLU A 129 -9.61 3.66 -22.36
CA GLU A 129 -8.84 4.34 -23.41
C GLU A 129 -7.77 3.44 -24.02
N ILE A 130 -7.15 2.58 -23.20
CA ILE A 130 -6.11 1.63 -23.64
C ILE A 130 -6.72 0.29 -24.06
N GLY A 131 -7.85 -0.10 -23.46
CA GLY A 131 -8.54 -1.35 -23.72
C GLY A 131 -7.96 -2.55 -22.95
N TYR A 132 -8.43 -3.74 -23.31
CA TYR A 132 -8.08 -5.01 -22.64
C TYR A 132 -6.72 -5.54 -23.10
N VAL A 133 -5.69 -4.75 -22.95
CA VAL A 133 -4.30 -5.09 -23.34
C VAL A 133 -3.42 -5.08 -22.10
N SER A 134 -2.60 -6.12 -21.93
CA SER A 134 -1.49 -6.13 -20.98
C SER A 134 -0.18 -5.94 -21.72
N PHE A 135 0.59 -4.96 -21.32
CA PHE A 135 1.92 -4.70 -21.89
C PHE A 135 3.04 -5.36 -21.08
N ASN A 136 2.71 -6.02 -19.98
CA ASN A 136 3.68 -6.76 -19.18
C ASN A 136 3.85 -8.19 -19.70
N LEU A 137 4.37 -8.32 -20.92
CA LEU A 137 4.53 -9.60 -21.63
C LEU A 137 5.74 -10.42 -21.18
N SER A 138 6.62 -9.85 -20.39
CA SER A 138 7.87 -10.50 -20.00
C SER A 138 7.71 -11.22 -18.67
N GLY A 139 7.51 -12.54 -18.72
CA GLY A 139 7.62 -13.43 -17.56
C GLY A 139 9.01 -13.48 -16.91
N ASN A 140 10.02 -12.86 -17.50
CA ASN A 140 11.39 -12.80 -17.01
C ASN A 140 11.71 -11.43 -16.42
N LYS A 141 11.47 -11.29 -15.11
CA LYS A 141 11.82 -10.08 -14.33
C LYS A 141 13.33 -9.79 -14.26
N ASP A 142 14.17 -10.74 -14.69
CA ASP A 142 15.63 -10.68 -14.57
C ASP A 142 16.36 -10.17 -15.82
N GLN A 143 15.64 -9.89 -16.92
CA GLN A 143 16.27 -9.26 -18.08
C GLN A 143 16.00 -7.76 -18.08
N PRO A 144 17.04 -6.92 -18.19
CA PRO A 144 16.85 -5.47 -18.36
C PRO A 144 16.09 -5.25 -19.66
N GLN A 145 14.86 -4.83 -19.56
CA GLN A 145 14.01 -4.50 -20.69
C GLN A 145 14.43 -3.11 -21.18
N PHE A 146 15.31 -3.09 -22.18
CA PHE A 146 15.81 -1.83 -22.77
C PHE A 146 14.77 -1.17 -23.68
N ASP A 147 13.78 -1.93 -24.16
CA ASP A 147 12.74 -1.43 -25.07
C ASP A 147 11.35 -1.57 -24.43
N LYS A 148 10.57 -0.50 -24.49
CA LYS A 148 9.16 -0.53 -24.11
C LYS A 148 8.40 -1.40 -25.12
N PRO A 149 7.48 -2.29 -24.69
CA PRO A 149 6.75 -3.19 -25.61
C PRO A 149 5.63 -2.46 -26.38
N TYR A 150 5.67 -1.14 -26.45
CA TYR A 150 4.66 -0.31 -27.11
C TYR A 150 5.29 0.96 -27.71
N SER A 151 4.58 1.53 -28.69
CA SER A 151 5.00 2.74 -29.41
C SER A 151 5.01 3.98 -28.52
N ASP A 152 5.71 5.04 -28.95
CA ASP A 152 5.71 6.34 -28.26
C ASP A 152 4.31 6.97 -28.20
N GLU A 153 3.45 6.70 -29.18
CA GLU A 153 2.05 7.14 -29.15
C GLU A 153 1.28 6.46 -28.00
N THR A 154 1.44 5.14 -27.88
CA THR A 154 0.84 4.37 -26.78
C THR A 154 1.40 4.79 -25.43
N ALA A 155 2.72 5.06 -25.31
CA ALA A 155 3.33 5.58 -24.11
C ALA A 155 2.67 6.89 -23.65
N ARG A 156 2.44 7.81 -24.60
CA ARG A 156 1.77 9.08 -24.31
C ARG A 156 0.33 8.89 -23.83
N LYS A 157 -0.41 7.95 -24.43
CA LYS A 157 -1.78 7.62 -23.98
C LYS A 157 -1.77 7.05 -22.57
N ILE A 158 -0.83 6.15 -22.25
CA ILE A 158 -0.65 5.61 -20.90
C ILE A 158 -0.37 6.73 -19.90
N ASP A 159 0.55 7.65 -20.21
CA ASP A 159 0.90 8.77 -19.32
C ASP A 159 -0.32 9.67 -19.04
N LEU A 160 -1.12 9.96 -20.07
CA LEU A 160 -2.32 10.77 -19.94
C LEU A 160 -3.40 10.06 -19.10
N GLU A 161 -3.58 8.77 -19.31
CA GLU A 161 -4.59 7.98 -18.60
C GLU A 161 -4.20 7.80 -17.12
N VAL A 162 -2.94 7.51 -16.81
CA VAL A 162 -2.43 7.47 -15.43
C VAL A 162 -2.67 8.80 -14.72
N LYS A 163 -2.35 9.92 -15.41
CA LYS A 163 -2.62 11.26 -14.86
C LYS A 163 -4.10 11.50 -14.62
N ARG A 164 -4.97 11.07 -15.54
CA ARG A 164 -6.43 11.21 -15.43
C ARG A 164 -6.94 10.43 -14.20
N ILE A 165 -6.54 9.16 -14.05
CA ILE A 165 -6.93 8.33 -12.91
C ILE A 165 -6.51 8.99 -11.58
N ILE A 166 -5.28 9.49 -11.49
CA ILE A 166 -4.77 10.15 -10.27
C ILE A 166 -5.56 11.42 -9.97
N GLU A 167 -5.90 12.22 -10.99
CA GLU A 167 -6.69 13.44 -10.78
C GLU A 167 -8.13 13.13 -10.37
N ASP A 168 -8.75 12.10 -10.94
CA ASP A 168 -10.07 11.61 -10.53
C ASP A 168 -10.07 11.15 -9.06
N VAL A 169 -9.02 10.41 -8.65
CA VAL A 169 -8.82 10.00 -7.25
C VAL A 169 -8.65 11.21 -6.34
N ARG A 170 -7.84 12.19 -6.74
CA ARG A 170 -7.65 13.43 -5.98
C ARG A 170 -8.96 14.16 -5.77
N GLN A 171 -9.76 14.30 -6.83
CA GLN A 171 -11.06 14.97 -6.77
C GLN A 171 -12.05 14.21 -5.86
N GLN A 172 -12.13 12.88 -5.97
CA GLN A 172 -12.97 12.06 -5.09
C GLN A 172 -12.55 12.20 -3.62
N THR A 173 -11.24 12.19 -3.35
CA THR A 173 -10.69 12.38 -2.00
C THR A 173 -11.05 13.76 -1.46
N ARG A 174 -10.91 14.80 -2.29
CA ARG A 174 -11.24 16.18 -1.91
C ARG A 174 -12.72 16.33 -1.54
N VAL A 175 -13.63 15.78 -2.35
CA VAL A 175 -15.07 15.78 -2.06
C VAL A 175 -15.34 15.09 -0.74
N LEU A 176 -14.82 13.87 -0.56
CA LEU A 176 -15.00 13.09 0.66
C LEU A 176 -14.53 13.82 1.92
N LEU A 177 -13.30 14.35 1.92
CA LEU A 177 -12.75 15.04 3.07
C LEU A 177 -13.42 16.40 3.34
N THR A 178 -13.93 17.06 2.30
CA THR A 178 -14.73 18.29 2.47
C THR A 178 -16.07 17.97 3.12
N GLU A 179 -16.79 16.93 2.69
CA GLU A 179 -18.05 16.48 3.29
C GLU A 179 -17.88 15.95 4.73
N ARG A 180 -16.69 15.51 5.09
CA ARG A 180 -16.34 14.96 6.41
C ARG A 180 -15.33 15.85 7.14
N SER A 181 -15.31 17.14 6.85
CA SER A 181 -14.36 18.09 7.46
C SER A 181 -14.46 18.15 8.98
N ASP A 182 -15.65 17.99 9.54
CA ASP A 182 -15.89 17.87 10.98
C ASP A 182 -15.18 16.64 11.60
N LYS A 183 -15.21 15.50 10.87
CA LYS A 183 -14.54 14.27 11.28
C LYS A 183 -13.02 14.35 11.13
N LEU A 184 -12.55 14.98 10.05
CA LEU A 184 -11.15 15.24 9.82
C LEU A 184 -10.55 16.09 10.95
N GLU A 185 -11.21 17.19 11.29
CA GLU A 185 -10.82 18.09 12.37
C GLU A 185 -10.81 17.36 13.73
N ALA A 186 -11.91 16.70 14.09
CA ALA A 186 -12.03 15.98 15.36
C ALA A 186 -10.95 14.89 15.50
N LEU A 187 -10.65 14.16 14.44
CA LEU A 187 -9.64 13.10 14.46
C LEU A 187 -8.22 13.68 14.60
N ALA A 188 -7.91 14.76 13.88
CA ALA A 188 -6.61 15.42 13.96
C ALA A 188 -6.38 15.97 15.38
N GLN A 189 -7.38 16.60 16.01
CA GLN A 189 -7.28 17.10 17.38
C GLN A 189 -7.09 15.95 18.38
N ALA A 190 -7.83 14.85 18.24
CA ALA A 190 -7.64 13.67 19.08
C ALA A 190 -6.22 13.07 18.94
N LEU A 191 -5.64 13.09 17.72
CA LEU A 191 -4.25 12.66 17.50
C LEU A 191 -3.24 13.61 18.14
N LEU A 192 -3.47 14.92 18.10
CA LEU A 192 -2.59 15.89 18.76
C LEU A 192 -2.58 15.71 20.28
N GLU A 193 -3.72 15.30 20.85
CA GLU A 193 -3.88 15.08 22.28
C GLU A 193 -3.34 13.72 22.75
N LYS A 194 -3.73 12.62 22.07
CA LYS A 194 -3.42 11.24 22.48
C LYS A 194 -2.21 10.63 21.77
N GLU A 195 -1.76 11.19 20.64
CA GLU A 195 -0.68 10.74 19.76
C GLU A 195 -0.91 9.36 19.10
N VAL A 196 -1.70 8.50 19.72
CA VAL A 196 -2.07 7.17 19.22
C VAL A 196 -3.54 6.94 19.47
N LEU A 197 -4.28 6.59 18.42
CA LEU A 197 -5.68 6.22 18.48
C LEU A 197 -5.85 4.77 18.04
N ASN A 198 -6.60 4.00 18.80
CA ASN A 198 -6.97 2.62 18.50
C ASN A 198 -8.38 2.55 17.87
N GLU A 199 -8.83 1.35 17.50
CA GLU A 199 -10.13 1.13 16.87
C GLU A 199 -11.31 1.70 17.67
N ASN A 200 -11.28 1.63 19.01
CA ASN A 200 -12.35 2.17 19.86
C ASN A 200 -12.35 3.70 19.84
N ASP A 201 -11.18 4.33 19.93
CA ASP A 201 -11.05 5.78 19.80
C ASP A 201 -11.53 6.25 18.42
N LEU A 202 -11.19 5.51 17.35
CA LEU A 202 -11.65 5.82 15.99
C LEU A 202 -13.17 5.74 15.86
N LYS A 203 -13.80 4.72 16.45
CA LYS A 203 -15.28 4.60 16.50
C LYS A 203 -15.93 5.74 17.29
N GLU A 204 -15.33 6.15 18.39
CA GLU A 204 -15.83 7.26 19.19
C GLU A 204 -15.84 8.56 18.39
N VAL A 205 -14.79 8.87 17.63
CA VAL A 205 -14.64 10.10 16.86
C VAL A 205 -15.41 10.03 15.53
N LEU A 206 -15.25 8.95 14.75
CA LEU A 206 -15.78 8.84 13.40
C LEU A 206 -17.22 8.28 13.37
N GLY A 207 -17.63 7.57 14.42
CA GLY A 207 -18.85 6.77 14.46
C GLY A 207 -18.60 5.36 13.92
N GLU A 208 -19.67 4.55 13.85
CA GLU A 208 -19.57 3.22 13.26
C GLU A 208 -19.20 3.32 11.78
N ARG A 209 -18.32 2.41 11.33
CA ARG A 209 -17.95 2.34 9.91
C ARG A 209 -19.20 1.98 9.09
N PRO A 210 -19.53 2.76 8.04
CA PRO A 210 -20.77 2.55 7.27
C PRO A 210 -20.78 1.22 6.50
N TYR A 211 -19.61 0.65 6.23
CA TYR A 211 -19.45 -0.60 5.49
C TYR A 211 -19.07 -1.72 6.45
N LYS A 212 -19.87 -2.79 6.46
CA LYS A 212 -19.59 -3.99 7.27
C LYS A 212 -18.46 -4.76 6.62
N ARG A 213 -17.55 -5.31 7.43
CA ARG A 213 -16.68 -6.40 6.97
C ARG A 213 -17.57 -7.48 6.37
N PRO A 214 -17.29 -8.04 5.19
CA PRO A 214 -17.80 -9.34 4.87
C PRO A 214 -17.35 -10.25 6.02
N SER A 215 -18.31 -10.72 6.80
CA SER A 215 -18.02 -11.76 7.78
C SER A 215 -17.48 -12.94 6.96
N HIS A 216 -16.19 -13.27 7.11
CA HIS A 216 -15.76 -14.64 6.86
C HIS A 216 -16.52 -15.47 7.90
N GLU A 217 -17.72 -15.83 7.59
CA GLU A 217 -18.36 -16.96 8.24
C GLU A 217 -17.39 -18.11 8.03
N THR A 218 -16.60 -18.39 9.05
CA THR A 218 -15.96 -19.69 9.21
C THR A 218 -17.04 -20.69 8.87
N GLY A 219 -16.87 -21.51 7.82
CA GLY A 219 -17.88 -22.36 7.17
C GLY A 219 -18.72 -23.27 8.07
N VAL A 220 -19.35 -22.66 9.04
CA VAL A 220 -20.28 -23.23 10.01
C VAL A 220 -21.53 -22.36 9.96
N THR A 221 -22.64 -22.93 9.58
CA THR A 221 -23.94 -22.26 9.68
C THR A 221 -24.24 -21.88 11.13
N ALA A 222 -25.13 -20.91 11.36
CA ALA A 222 -25.57 -20.50 12.70
C ALA A 222 -26.05 -21.68 13.58
N GLU A 223 -26.28 -22.86 13.01
CA GLU A 223 -26.69 -24.10 13.66
C GLU A 223 -25.54 -25.12 13.82
N GLY A 224 -24.29 -24.75 13.44
CA GLY A 224 -23.10 -25.61 13.65
C GLY A 224 -22.94 -26.75 12.64
N GLU A 225 -23.73 -26.79 11.57
CA GLU A 225 -23.56 -27.78 10.52
C GLU A 225 -22.49 -27.40 9.52
N PRO A 226 -21.58 -28.31 9.10
CA PRO A 226 -20.55 -28.02 8.11
C PRO A 226 -21.22 -27.72 6.76
N VAL A 227 -20.88 -26.56 6.17
CA VAL A 227 -21.31 -26.22 4.81
C VAL A 227 -20.67 -27.23 3.85
N ASN A 228 -21.53 -27.96 3.11
CA ASN A 228 -21.07 -28.86 2.08
C ASN A 228 -20.51 -28.07 0.89
N VAL A 229 -19.22 -27.77 0.94
CA VAL A 229 -18.52 -27.15 -0.17
C VAL A 229 -18.30 -28.25 -1.23
N PRO A 230 -18.85 -28.11 -2.44
CA PRO A 230 -18.56 -29.07 -3.49
C PRO A 230 -17.06 -29.13 -3.74
N PRO A 231 -16.48 -30.33 -3.93
CA PRO A 231 -15.06 -30.45 -4.17
C PRO A 231 -14.66 -29.59 -5.39
N SER A 232 -13.64 -28.76 -5.20
CA SER A 232 -13.04 -28.01 -6.32
C SER A 232 -12.79 -28.97 -7.49
N PRO A 233 -13.12 -28.58 -8.73
CA PRO A 233 -12.82 -29.43 -9.89
C PRO A 233 -11.31 -29.73 -9.86
N ALA A 234 -10.99 -31.01 -9.86
CA ALA A 234 -9.61 -31.48 -9.87
C ALA A 234 -8.90 -30.85 -11.08
N VAL A 235 -7.87 -30.06 -10.80
CA VAL A 235 -6.97 -29.60 -11.84
C VAL A 235 -6.37 -30.87 -12.47
N PRO A 236 -6.49 -31.10 -13.79
CA PRO A 236 -5.87 -32.25 -14.40
C PRO A 236 -4.36 -32.19 -14.12
N ALA A 237 -3.85 -33.27 -13.52
CA ALA A 237 -2.42 -33.41 -13.32
C ALA A 237 -1.74 -33.26 -14.69
N SER A 238 -0.92 -32.23 -14.84
CA SER A 238 -0.03 -32.10 -15.99
C SER A 238 0.87 -33.33 -15.96
N GLU A 239 0.83 -34.14 -17.02
CA GLU A 239 1.78 -35.22 -17.23
C GLU A 239 3.18 -34.65 -17.11
N GLY A 240 3.95 -35.16 -16.15
CA GLY A 240 5.28 -34.69 -15.86
C GLY A 240 6.21 -34.98 -17.03
N ASP A 241 6.63 -33.92 -17.72
CA ASP A 241 7.83 -33.98 -18.54
C ASP A 241 9.02 -34.18 -17.59
N GLY A 242 9.67 -35.33 -17.76
CA GLY A 242 10.81 -35.77 -16.96
C GLY A 242 11.98 -34.78 -17.06
N LEU A 243 12.14 -33.95 -16.08
CA LEU A 243 13.36 -33.20 -15.83
C LEU A 243 14.36 -34.16 -15.16
N GLY A 244 15.30 -34.63 -15.96
CA GLY A 244 16.46 -35.39 -15.47
C GLY A 244 17.21 -34.59 -14.40
N THR A 245 17.60 -35.30 -13.35
CA THR A 245 18.50 -34.80 -12.31
C THR A 245 19.78 -34.25 -12.93
N PRO A 246 20.22 -33.03 -12.56
CA PRO A 246 21.53 -32.53 -13.01
C PRO A 246 22.66 -33.37 -12.40
N PRO A 247 23.77 -33.60 -13.12
CA PRO A 247 24.92 -34.30 -12.59
C PRO A 247 25.59 -33.49 -11.47
N PRO A 248 26.29 -34.16 -10.52
CA PRO A 248 26.98 -33.47 -9.44
C PRO A 248 28.10 -32.59 -10.01
N ALA A 249 28.19 -31.37 -9.49
CA ALA A 249 29.27 -30.44 -9.82
C ALA A 249 30.57 -30.91 -9.21
N ASP A 250 31.52 -31.24 -10.06
CA ASP A 250 32.93 -31.44 -9.66
C ASP A 250 33.55 -30.10 -9.28
N LEU A 251 33.88 -29.97 -8.01
CA LEU A 251 34.69 -28.89 -7.46
C LEU A 251 36.16 -29.13 -7.79
N ASP A 252 36.64 -28.63 -8.93
CA ASP A 252 38.06 -28.48 -9.18
C ASP A 252 38.56 -27.17 -8.57
N VAL A 253 39.37 -27.31 -7.53
CA VAL A 253 40.11 -26.21 -6.90
C VAL A 253 41.50 -26.21 -7.53
N PRO A 254 41.92 -25.19 -8.29
CA PRO A 254 43.34 -25.04 -8.65
C PRO A 254 44.08 -24.43 -7.47
N GLY A 255 45.08 -25.20 -7.00
CA GLY A 255 46.03 -24.80 -5.98
C GLY A 255 46.84 -23.57 -6.38
N GLY A 256 47.24 -22.83 -5.34
CA GLY A 256 48.08 -21.67 -5.43
C GLY A 256 49.48 -21.95 -5.95
N ASP A 257 50.07 -20.94 -6.55
CA ASP A 257 51.52 -20.71 -6.38
C ASP A 257 51.82 -19.21 -6.39
N GLY A 258 52.61 -18.82 -5.43
CA GLY A 258 53.02 -17.47 -5.17
C GLY A 258 54.16 -17.02 -6.09
N SER A 259 54.20 -15.74 -6.37
CA SER A 259 55.46 -15.00 -6.40
C SER A 259 55.17 -13.49 -6.41
N ALA A 260 55.75 -12.87 -5.39
CA ALA A 260 55.88 -11.44 -5.25
C ALA A 260 56.71 -10.83 -6.39
N GLN A 261 56.28 -9.66 -6.88
CA GLN A 261 57.22 -8.62 -7.33
C GLN A 261 56.56 -7.26 -7.33
N ASP A 262 57.02 -6.40 -6.41
CA ASP A 262 56.94 -4.94 -6.47
C ASP A 262 57.88 -4.43 -7.58
N PRO A 263 57.58 -3.39 -8.32
CA PRO A 263 58.40 -2.20 -8.16
C PRO A 263 57.66 -0.87 -8.21
N ALA A 264 58.19 0.01 -7.40
CA ALA A 264 57.97 1.43 -7.31
C ALA A 264 58.30 2.24 -8.61
N ALA A 265 57.72 3.46 -8.67
CA ALA A 265 58.19 4.68 -9.35
C ALA A 265 57.94 4.84 -10.87
N ALA A 266 57.02 5.74 -11.19
CA ALA A 266 57.26 7.01 -11.84
C ALA A 266 55.90 7.78 -11.87
#